data_f2945562f96f583d64fd732bcae417b5
#
_entry.id   f2945562f96f583d64fd732bcae417b5
#
_cell.length_a   1.000
_cell.length_b   1.000
_cell.length_c   1.000
_cell.angle_alpha   90.00
_cell.angle_beta   90.00
_cell.angle_gamma   90.00
#
_symmetry.space_group_name_H-M   'P 1'
#
loop_
_entity.id
_entity.type
_entity.pdbx_description
1 polymer ?
#
loop_
_entity_poly.entity_id
_entity_poly.type
_entity_poly.pdbx_seq_one_letter_code
_entity_poly.pdbx_strand_id
1 'polypeptide(L)'
;GAQWINTLRDYAFPKIGRMPVDSIGQPEVLMCLSPIWTEKHETARRLAQRIKIMLDVAKSKGFRSGENPITAIHDAQVLPKVKAKPKHHKAMQWQEVPAFYTDLKTRDAMAAKALMFTCLTGSRTGEVLGMQWDEVNFAARLWTCPADRMKGGEAHRVPLTDEMLAIIEPLRAMKSKYVFEGQKRNKPMSNMAMLMLLRRMQVEGVTVHGFRSTFRDWASEVANAPREVAEMSLAHKVGSDVERAYARSDLLEMRRVLMERWSGFVAGSVGKVISIEKRV
;
A
#
# COMPACT_ATOMS: atom_id res chain seq x y z
N GLY A 1 -0.24 15.54 -0.61
CA GLY A 1 -0.10 16.95 -0.20
C GLY A 1 -0.02 17.16 1.30
N ALA A 2 -1.05 16.81 2.08
CA ALA A 2 -1.15 17.19 3.51
C ALA A 2 0.02 16.66 4.38
N GLN A 3 0.44 15.43 4.18
CA GLN A 3 1.55 14.85 4.96
C GLN A 3 2.89 15.55 4.69
N TRP A 4 3.07 16.11 3.49
CA TRP A 4 4.28 16.82 3.09
C TRP A 4 4.44 18.11 3.90
N ILE A 5 3.41 18.93 3.94
CA ILE A 5 3.41 20.20 4.68
C ILE A 5 3.38 19.99 6.19
N ASN A 6 2.66 18.98 6.69
CA ASN A 6 2.58 18.70 8.13
C ASN A 6 3.96 18.40 8.72
N THR A 7 4.79 17.59 8.05
CA THR A 7 6.14 17.31 8.55
C THR A 7 7.03 18.57 8.60
N LEU A 8 6.90 19.47 7.62
CA LEU A 8 7.62 20.75 7.65
C LEU A 8 7.10 21.64 8.78
N ARG A 9 5.77 21.69 8.96
CA ARG A 9 5.13 22.46 10.05
C ARG A 9 5.58 22.00 11.41
N ASP A 10 5.65 20.69 11.64
CA ASP A 10 5.94 20.13 12.94
C ASP A 10 7.43 20.23 13.30
N TYR A 11 8.34 20.13 12.33
CA TYR A 11 9.78 19.98 12.61
C TYR A 11 10.68 21.07 12.03
N ALA A 12 10.28 21.77 10.96
CA ALA A 12 11.10 22.79 10.31
C ALA A 12 10.60 24.21 10.62
N PHE A 13 9.32 24.51 10.42
CA PHE A 13 8.78 25.86 10.56
C PHE A 13 9.00 26.49 11.94
N PRO A 14 8.92 25.77 13.07
CA PRO A 14 9.23 26.37 14.37
C PRO A 14 10.65 26.90 14.50
N LYS A 15 11.58 26.41 13.67
CA LYS A 15 13.01 26.71 13.75
C LYS A 15 13.51 27.63 12.63
N ILE A 16 13.10 27.33 11.40
CA ILE A 16 13.59 28.00 10.21
C ILE A 16 12.50 28.70 9.38
N GLY A 17 11.22 28.54 9.74
CA GLY A 17 10.10 29.00 8.90
C GLY A 17 9.99 30.51 8.73
N ARG A 18 10.65 31.32 9.58
CA ARG A 18 10.69 32.80 9.50
C ARG A 18 12.03 33.33 8.96
N MET A 19 12.99 32.45 8.69
CA MET A 19 14.30 32.86 8.20
C MET A 19 14.26 33.13 6.70
N PRO A 20 15.01 34.12 6.23
CA PRO A 20 15.27 34.26 4.80
C PRO A 20 15.88 32.97 4.25
N VAL A 21 15.41 32.51 3.09
CA VAL A 21 15.85 31.22 2.53
C VAL A 21 17.35 31.19 2.20
N ASP A 22 17.95 32.34 1.92
CA ASP A 22 19.39 32.43 1.64
C ASP A 22 20.25 32.30 2.90
N SER A 23 19.68 32.62 4.09
CA SER A 23 20.40 32.51 5.37
C SER A 23 20.35 31.11 5.99
N ILE A 24 19.59 30.15 5.39
CA ILE A 24 19.49 28.79 5.91
C ILE A 24 20.71 27.98 5.53
N GLY A 25 21.64 27.79 6.47
CA GLY A 25 22.85 26.99 6.34
C GLY A 25 22.78 25.61 6.96
N GLN A 26 23.93 24.98 7.14
CA GLN A 26 24.04 23.67 7.80
C GLN A 26 23.56 23.70 9.27
N PRO A 27 23.92 24.68 10.10
CA PRO A 27 23.48 24.75 11.49
C PRO A 27 21.96 24.76 11.61
N GLU A 28 21.27 25.55 10.80
CA GLU A 28 19.81 25.69 10.82
C GLU A 28 19.12 24.39 10.40
N VAL A 29 19.66 23.72 9.39
CA VAL A 29 19.15 22.39 8.97
C VAL A 29 19.39 21.34 10.06
N LEU A 30 20.56 21.33 10.69
CA LEU A 30 20.88 20.39 11.78
C LEU A 30 19.99 20.61 13.00
N MET A 31 19.62 21.85 13.33
CA MET A 31 18.63 22.12 14.38
C MET A 31 17.30 21.41 14.11
N CYS A 32 16.90 21.30 12.84
CA CYS A 32 15.68 20.59 12.48
C CYS A 32 15.82 19.06 12.54
N LEU A 33 16.96 18.53 12.10
CA LEU A 33 17.16 17.09 11.88
C LEU A 33 17.66 16.35 13.11
N SER A 34 18.66 16.92 13.84
CA SER A 34 19.35 16.23 14.92
C SER A 34 18.41 15.70 16.03
N PRO A 35 17.39 16.44 16.49
CA PRO A 35 16.52 15.99 17.58
C PRO A 35 15.71 14.74 17.24
N ILE A 36 15.48 14.48 15.94
CA ILE A 36 14.65 13.36 15.47
C ILE A 36 15.43 12.32 14.66
N TRP A 37 16.74 12.53 14.46
CA TRP A 37 17.52 11.72 13.54
C TRP A 37 17.62 10.25 13.95
N THR A 38 17.85 9.98 15.21
CA THR A 38 17.98 8.62 15.74
C THR A 38 16.64 8.00 16.09
N GLU A 39 15.74 8.77 16.71
CA GLU A 39 14.46 8.24 17.23
C GLU A 39 13.40 8.06 16.14
N LYS A 40 13.32 9.00 15.19
CA LYS A 40 12.34 9.04 14.10
C LYS A 40 13.04 9.09 12.74
N HIS A 41 14.00 8.22 12.54
CA HIS A 41 14.93 8.29 11.41
C HIS A 41 14.25 8.44 10.03
N GLU A 42 13.21 7.66 9.75
CA GLU A 42 12.49 7.77 8.48
C GLU A 42 11.78 9.14 8.31
N THR A 43 11.25 9.69 9.40
CA THR A 43 10.67 11.04 9.41
C THR A 43 11.76 12.10 9.16
N ALA A 44 12.92 11.95 9.81
CA ALA A 44 14.06 12.85 9.64
C ALA A 44 14.60 12.81 8.19
N ARG A 45 14.74 11.63 7.60
CA ARG A 45 15.13 11.47 6.19
C ARG A 45 14.16 12.17 5.23
N ARG A 46 12.86 11.98 5.44
CA ARG A 46 11.82 12.64 4.63
C ARG A 46 11.83 14.15 4.83
N LEU A 47 12.06 14.62 6.06
CA LEU A 47 12.21 16.04 6.35
C LEU A 47 13.43 16.62 5.61
N ALA A 48 14.58 15.95 5.70
CA ALA A 48 15.79 16.35 4.98
C ALA A 48 15.55 16.47 3.46
N GLN A 49 14.92 15.44 2.86
CA GLN A 49 14.57 15.46 1.44
C GLN A 49 13.66 16.64 1.08
N ARG A 50 12.66 16.96 1.93
CA ARG A 50 11.73 18.07 1.69
C ARG A 50 12.43 19.43 1.79
N ILE A 51 13.27 19.62 2.81
CA ILE A 51 14.09 20.82 2.95
C ILE A 51 15.03 20.96 1.74
N LYS A 52 15.67 19.84 1.33
CA LYS A 52 16.52 19.84 0.13
C LYS A 52 15.78 20.36 -1.11
N ILE A 53 14.62 19.81 -1.40
CA ILE A 53 13.81 20.21 -2.55
C ILE A 53 13.45 21.69 -2.49
N MET A 54 13.05 22.19 -1.32
CA MET A 54 12.68 23.61 -1.15
C MET A 54 13.88 24.55 -1.39
N LEU A 55 15.05 24.19 -0.86
CA LEU A 55 16.26 24.99 -1.04
C LEU A 55 16.80 24.92 -2.49
N ASP A 56 16.68 23.76 -3.16
CA ASP A 56 17.03 23.64 -4.58
C ASP A 56 16.12 24.50 -5.47
N VAL A 57 14.80 24.51 -5.18
CA VAL A 57 13.85 25.39 -5.87
C VAL A 57 14.15 26.87 -5.60
N ALA A 58 14.48 27.22 -4.35
CA ALA A 58 14.86 28.59 -4.03
C ALA A 58 16.14 29.04 -4.79
N LYS A 59 17.13 28.16 -4.91
CA LYS A 59 18.34 28.41 -5.69
C LYS A 59 18.02 28.58 -7.18
N SER A 60 17.22 27.71 -7.76
CA SER A 60 16.83 27.78 -9.19
C SER A 60 16.06 29.06 -9.54
N LYS A 61 15.35 29.64 -8.55
CA LYS A 61 14.62 30.91 -8.70
C LYS A 61 15.42 32.16 -8.32
N GLY A 62 16.70 32.02 -7.97
CA GLY A 62 17.55 33.13 -7.57
C GLY A 62 17.29 33.68 -6.15
N PHE A 63 16.45 33.04 -5.34
CA PHE A 63 16.19 33.44 -3.95
C PHE A 63 17.27 32.97 -2.98
N ARG A 64 18.23 32.19 -3.45
CA ARG A 64 19.38 31.67 -2.72
C ARG A 64 20.57 31.53 -3.65
N SER A 65 21.74 32.01 -3.21
CA SER A 65 22.99 31.92 -3.96
C SER A 65 23.85 30.70 -3.56
N GLY A 66 23.81 30.33 -2.27
CA GLY A 66 24.64 29.27 -1.70
C GLY A 66 24.28 27.85 -2.15
N GLU A 67 25.20 26.91 -1.93
CA GLU A 67 24.98 25.48 -2.14
C GLU A 67 23.93 24.91 -1.14
N ASN A 68 23.32 23.80 -1.50
CA ASN A 68 22.32 23.20 -0.65
C ASN A 68 22.98 22.55 0.59
N PRO A 69 22.68 23.02 1.81
CA PRO A 69 23.33 22.52 3.02
C PRO A 69 23.06 21.04 3.31
N ILE A 70 21.95 20.49 2.80
CA ILE A 70 21.63 19.05 2.95
C ILE A 70 22.67 18.20 2.21
N THR A 71 23.12 18.64 1.04
CA THR A 71 24.16 17.92 0.28
C THR A 71 25.46 17.85 1.09
N ALA A 72 25.91 18.99 1.62
CA ALA A 72 27.12 19.04 2.43
C ALA A 72 27.01 18.22 3.74
N ILE A 73 25.86 18.24 4.42
CA ILE A 73 25.59 17.40 5.61
C ILE A 73 25.69 15.91 5.28
N HIS A 74 25.16 15.52 4.12
CA HIS A 74 25.19 14.13 3.66
C HIS A 74 26.62 13.69 3.30
N ASP A 75 27.32 14.48 2.51
CA ASP A 75 28.66 14.15 1.99
C ASP A 75 29.72 14.11 3.11
N ALA A 76 29.63 15.03 4.06
CA ALA A 76 30.48 15.06 5.24
C ALA A 76 30.07 14.07 6.33
N GLN A 77 28.98 13.32 6.14
CA GLN A 77 28.43 12.37 7.11
C GLN A 77 28.27 12.98 8.54
N VAL A 78 27.83 14.22 8.61
CA VAL A 78 27.67 14.98 9.88
C VAL A 78 26.68 14.31 10.83
N LEU A 79 25.64 13.65 10.30
CA LEU A 79 24.68 12.93 11.08
C LEU A 79 25.06 11.44 11.22
N PRO A 80 24.86 10.83 12.39
CA PRO A 80 25.28 9.46 12.63
C PRO A 80 24.57 8.47 11.69
N LYS A 81 25.30 7.42 11.30
CA LYS A 81 24.71 6.32 10.53
C LYS A 81 23.73 5.55 11.41
N VAL A 82 22.46 5.59 11.08
CA VAL A 82 21.43 4.81 11.74
C VAL A 82 21.25 3.49 10.99
N LYS A 83 21.66 2.39 11.62
CA LYS A 83 21.37 1.03 11.12
C LYS A 83 19.90 0.70 11.39
N ALA A 84 18.99 1.30 10.64
CA ALA A 84 17.58 0.93 10.69
C ALA A 84 17.43 -0.46 10.06
N LYS A 85 17.13 -1.48 10.85
CA LYS A 85 16.64 -2.75 10.30
C LYS A 85 15.30 -2.43 9.60
N PRO A 86 15.10 -2.88 8.34
CA PRO A 86 13.80 -2.75 7.69
C PRO A 86 12.74 -3.36 8.62
N LYS A 87 11.81 -2.54 9.10
CA LYS A 87 10.65 -3.07 9.83
C LYS A 87 9.69 -3.59 8.77
N HIS A 88 9.61 -4.92 8.66
CA HIS A 88 8.53 -5.53 7.89
C HIS A 88 7.19 -5.10 8.48
N HIS A 89 6.20 -4.91 7.62
CA HIS A 89 4.84 -4.71 8.09
C HIS A 89 4.43 -5.95 8.89
N LYS A 90 3.90 -5.72 10.09
CA LYS A 90 3.37 -6.79 10.90
C LYS A 90 2.23 -7.45 10.13
N ALA A 91 2.39 -8.72 9.81
CA ALA A 91 1.50 -9.54 8.99
C ALA A 91 0.94 -10.69 9.84
N MET A 92 -0.29 -11.07 9.60
CA MET A 92 -0.89 -12.29 10.14
C MET A 92 -0.22 -13.51 9.50
N GLN A 93 0.04 -14.54 10.28
CA GLN A 93 0.49 -15.81 9.70
C GLN A 93 -0.62 -16.37 8.81
N TRP A 94 -0.27 -16.90 7.64
CA TRP A 94 -1.27 -17.36 6.69
C TRP A 94 -2.17 -18.48 7.26
N GLN A 95 -1.65 -19.31 8.19
CA GLN A 95 -2.41 -20.35 8.89
C GLN A 95 -3.57 -19.81 9.73
N GLU A 96 -3.45 -18.57 10.20
CA GLU A 96 -4.45 -17.92 11.07
C GLU A 96 -5.56 -17.24 10.26
N VAL A 97 -5.33 -16.99 8.96
CA VAL A 97 -6.26 -16.22 8.12
C VAL A 97 -7.65 -16.84 7.99
N PRO A 98 -7.83 -18.17 7.84
CA PRO A 98 -9.17 -18.75 7.74
C PRO A 98 -10.02 -18.53 8.99
N ALA A 99 -9.43 -18.67 10.19
CA ALA A 99 -10.14 -18.42 11.44
C ALA A 99 -10.50 -16.94 11.61
N PHE A 100 -9.54 -16.03 11.30
CA PHE A 100 -9.77 -14.59 11.29
C PHE A 100 -10.86 -14.19 10.29
N TYR A 101 -10.84 -14.74 9.09
CA TYR A 101 -11.83 -14.45 8.05
C TYR A 101 -13.23 -14.91 8.45
N THR A 102 -13.34 -16.07 9.10
CA THR A 102 -14.61 -16.60 9.65
C THR A 102 -15.18 -15.65 10.71
N ASP A 103 -14.36 -15.18 11.66
CA ASP A 103 -14.81 -14.15 12.63
C ASP A 103 -15.20 -12.84 11.92
N LEU A 104 -14.46 -12.43 10.91
CA LEU A 104 -14.76 -11.22 10.15
C LEU A 104 -16.12 -11.29 9.41
N LYS A 105 -16.50 -12.47 8.90
CA LYS A 105 -17.81 -12.71 8.27
C LYS A 105 -19.01 -12.49 9.22
N THR A 106 -18.84 -12.68 10.52
CA THR A 106 -19.93 -12.46 11.49
C THR A 106 -20.29 -10.99 11.69
N ARG A 107 -19.51 -10.07 11.14
CA ARG A 107 -19.61 -8.62 11.39
C ARG A 107 -20.31 -7.93 10.23
N ASP A 108 -21.55 -7.51 10.45
CA ASP A 108 -22.30 -6.72 9.44
C ASP A 108 -21.88 -5.26 9.48
N ALA A 109 -20.69 -4.98 8.96
CA ALA A 109 -20.16 -3.64 8.83
C ALA A 109 -19.47 -3.45 7.47
N MET A 110 -19.62 -2.28 6.84
CA MET A 110 -18.96 -1.98 5.57
C MET A 110 -17.42 -2.12 5.67
N ALA A 111 -16.85 -1.76 6.82
CA ALA A 111 -15.42 -1.94 7.08
C ALA A 111 -15.01 -3.42 7.12
N ALA A 112 -15.89 -4.32 7.56
CA ALA A 112 -15.62 -5.76 7.52
C ALA A 112 -15.66 -6.29 6.09
N LYS A 113 -16.66 -5.89 5.30
CA LYS A 113 -16.75 -6.24 3.88
C LYS A 113 -15.53 -5.75 3.08
N ALA A 114 -15.09 -4.51 3.31
CA ALA A 114 -13.88 -3.96 2.69
C ALA A 114 -12.60 -4.70 3.14
N LEU A 115 -12.50 -5.08 4.41
CA LEU A 115 -11.36 -5.83 4.92
C LEU A 115 -11.33 -7.27 4.40
N MET A 116 -12.47 -7.95 4.33
CA MET A 116 -12.60 -9.27 3.69
C MET A 116 -12.12 -9.21 2.23
N PHE A 117 -12.61 -8.25 1.47
CA PHE A 117 -12.20 -8.05 0.08
C PHE A 117 -10.71 -7.74 -0.06
N THR A 118 -10.15 -6.95 0.87
CA THR A 118 -8.71 -6.66 0.92
C THR A 118 -7.90 -7.93 1.21
N CYS A 119 -8.33 -8.77 2.13
CA CYS A 119 -7.67 -10.06 2.43
C CYS A 119 -7.66 -10.98 1.21
N LEU A 120 -8.78 -11.08 0.50
CA LEU A 120 -8.91 -11.95 -0.66
C LEU A 120 -8.10 -11.46 -1.87
N THR A 121 -8.10 -10.15 -2.14
CA THR A 121 -7.44 -9.59 -3.32
C THR A 121 -5.95 -9.29 -3.10
N GLY A 122 -5.50 -9.14 -1.85
CA GLY A 122 -4.19 -8.60 -1.55
C GLY A 122 -3.98 -7.17 -2.06
N SER A 123 -5.03 -6.44 -2.44
CA SER A 123 -4.94 -5.07 -2.95
C SER A 123 -4.60 -4.06 -1.86
N ARG A 124 -4.10 -2.88 -2.24
CA ARG A 124 -3.76 -1.84 -1.25
C ARG A 124 -5.04 -1.20 -0.71
N THR A 125 -4.99 -0.78 0.55
CA THR A 125 -6.11 -0.09 1.23
C THR A 125 -6.76 0.98 0.38
N GLY A 126 -5.97 1.87 -0.23
CA GLY A 126 -6.50 2.97 -1.04
C GLY A 126 -7.12 2.51 -2.36
N GLU A 127 -6.65 1.41 -2.93
CA GLU A 127 -7.21 0.79 -4.13
C GLU A 127 -8.62 0.24 -3.84
N VAL A 128 -8.76 -0.53 -2.76
CA VAL A 128 -10.05 -1.11 -2.34
C VAL A 128 -11.05 -0.04 -1.91
N LEU A 129 -10.65 0.87 -1.03
CA LEU A 129 -11.56 1.92 -0.54
C LEU A 129 -12.02 2.90 -1.62
N GLY A 130 -11.18 3.10 -2.65
CA GLY A 130 -11.52 3.94 -3.79
C GLY A 130 -12.22 3.21 -4.94
N MET A 131 -12.50 1.91 -4.80
CA MET A 131 -13.11 1.08 -5.84
C MET A 131 -14.48 1.61 -6.25
N GLN A 132 -14.72 1.74 -7.56
CA GLN A 132 -15.95 2.23 -8.14
C GLN A 132 -16.61 1.12 -8.99
N TRP A 133 -17.93 1.22 -9.18
CA TRP A 133 -18.68 0.18 -9.89
C TRP A 133 -18.35 0.08 -11.38
N ASP A 134 -17.97 1.18 -12.01
CA ASP A 134 -17.54 1.23 -13.42
C ASP A 134 -16.21 0.53 -13.69
N GLU A 135 -15.45 0.22 -12.61
CA GLU A 135 -14.21 -0.55 -12.69
C GLU A 135 -14.45 -2.07 -12.67
N VAL A 136 -15.69 -2.52 -12.41
CA VAL A 136 -16.04 -3.93 -12.22
C VAL A 136 -16.76 -4.48 -13.45
N ASN A 137 -16.12 -5.41 -14.12
CA ASN A 137 -16.75 -6.22 -15.17
C ASN A 137 -17.19 -7.57 -14.57
N PHE A 138 -18.48 -7.71 -14.28
CA PHE A 138 -19.04 -8.92 -13.69
C PHE A 138 -19.00 -10.10 -14.67
N ALA A 139 -19.25 -9.87 -15.96
CA ALA A 139 -19.23 -10.94 -16.96
C ALA A 139 -17.82 -11.53 -17.15
N ALA A 140 -16.80 -10.68 -17.17
CA ALA A 140 -15.39 -11.11 -17.24
C ALA A 140 -14.83 -11.52 -15.86
N ARG A 141 -15.57 -11.28 -14.77
CA ARG A 141 -15.12 -11.49 -13.38
C ARG A 141 -13.80 -10.78 -13.13
N LEU A 142 -13.79 -9.47 -13.36
CA LEU A 142 -12.58 -8.65 -13.35
C LEU A 142 -12.84 -7.29 -12.72
N TRP A 143 -11.97 -6.89 -11.81
CA TRP A 143 -11.87 -5.52 -11.34
C TRP A 143 -10.62 -4.88 -11.94
N THR A 144 -10.75 -3.74 -12.59
CA THR A 144 -9.64 -2.99 -13.16
C THR A 144 -9.44 -1.70 -12.39
N CYS A 145 -8.44 -1.65 -11.51
CA CYS A 145 -8.04 -0.43 -10.83
C CYS A 145 -7.29 0.48 -11.82
N PRO A 146 -7.78 1.72 -12.09
CA PRO A 146 -7.19 2.58 -13.10
C PRO A 146 -5.82 3.13 -12.67
N ALA A 147 -5.00 3.51 -13.64
CA ALA A 147 -3.59 3.89 -13.48
C ALA A 147 -3.38 5.08 -12.53
N ASP A 148 -4.28 6.06 -12.54
CA ASP A 148 -4.22 7.26 -11.71
C ASP A 148 -4.38 6.98 -10.21
N ARG A 149 -5.01 5.85 -9.85
CA ARG A 149 -5.13 5.36 -8.46
C ARG A 149 -4.05 4.38 -8.05
N MET A 150 -3.26 3.89 -9.00
CA MET A 150 -2.19 2.93 -8.76
C MET A 150 -0.88 3.63 -8.40
N LYS A 151 -0.21 3.16 -7.36
CA LYS A 151 1.12 3.68 -6.97
C LYS A 151 2.16 3.54 -8.09
N GLY A 152 2.03 2.54 -8.95
CA GLY A 152 2.92 2.26 -10.08
C GLY A 152 2.62 3.08 -11.33
N GLY A 153 1.47 3.77 -11.40
CA GLY A 153 1.02 4.53 -12.57
C GLY A 153 0.54 3.66 -13.74
N GLU A 154 0.33 2.37 -13.52
CA GLU A 154 -0.19 1.41 -14.52
C GLU A 154 -1.48 0.79 -13.99
N ALA A 155 -2.49 0.61 -14.86
CA ALA A 155 -3.74 -0.03 -14.48
C ALA A 155 -3.51 -1.47 -14.02
N HIS A 156 -4.24 -1.90 -13.00
CA HIS A 156 -4.11 -3.23 -12.44
C HIS A 156 -5.42 -4.01 -12.53
N ARG A 157 -5.38 -5.16 -13.19
CA ARG A 157 -6.51 -6.07 -13.33
C ARG A 157 -6.48 -7.12 -12.22
N VAL A 158 -7.56 -7.26 -11.47
CA VAL A 158 -7.71 -8.22 -10.38
C VAL A 158 -8.80 -9.22 -10.75
N PRO A 159 -8.48 -10.52 -10.91
CA PRO A 159 -9.49 -11.56 -11.12
C PRO A 159 -10.40 -11.65 -9.89
N LEU A 160 -11.71 -11.70 -10.11
CA LEU A 160 -12.71 -11.80 -9.05
C LEU A 160 -13.18 -13.25 -8.91
N THR A 161 -13.02 -13.79 -7.70
CA THR A 161 -13.50 -15.12 -7.32
C THR A 161 -14.96 -15.07 -6.85
N ASP A 162 -15.62 -16.22 -6.70
CA ASP A 162 -16.99 -16.29 -6.20
C ASP A 162 -17.12 -15.64 -4.82
N GLU A 163 -16.16 -15.88 -3.93
CA GLU A 163 -16.14 -15.28 -2.60
C GLU A 163 -16.03 -13.74 -2.65
N MET A 164 -15.22 -13.19 -3.57
CA MET A 164 -15.11 -11.74 -3.75
C MET A 164 -16.41 -11.14 -4.31
N LEU A 165 -17.03 -11.82 -5.29
CA LEU A 165 -18.30 -11.38 -5.86
C LEU A 165 -19.43 -11.44 -4.81
N ALA A 166 -19.49 -12.48 -4.00
CA ALA A 166 -20.47 -12.60 -2.92
C ALA A 166 -20.38 -11.43 -1.90
N ILE A 167 -19.20 -10.83 -1.73
CA ILE A 167 -19.05 -9.65 -0.87
C ILE A 167 -19.62 -8.41 -1.54
N ILE A 168 -19.32 -8.18 -2.83
CA ILE A 168 -19.62 -6.90 -3.48
C ILE A 168 -20.98 -6.85 -4.15
N GLU A 169 -21.51 -7.95 -4.71
CA GLU A 169 -22.78 -7.94 -5.43
C GLU A 169 -23.96 -7.40 -4.59
N PRO A 170 -24.13 -7.78 -3.31
CA PRO A 170 -25.21 -7.23 -2.48
C PRO A 170 -25.12 -5.72 -2.28
N LEU A 171 -23.91 -5.14 -2.35
CA LEU A 171 -23.67 -3.72 -2.14
C LEU A 171 -24.19 -2.85 -3.31
N ARG A 172 -24.47 -3.43 -4.48
CA ARG A 172 -25.05 -2.71 -5.63
C ARG A 172 -26.40 -2.08 -5.30
N ALA A 173 -27.15 -2.67 -4.39
CA ALA A 173 -28.44 -2.16 -3.94
C ALA A 173 -28.34 -0.77 -3.29
N MET A 174 -27.18 -0.38 -2.77
CA MET A 174 -26.95 0.93 -2.15
C MET A 174 -26.90 2.09 -3.16
N LYS A 175 -26.77 1.82 -4.47
CA LYS A 175 -26.71 2.81 -5.55
C LYS A 175 -25.69 3.94 -5.27
N SER A 176 -24.58 3.60 -4.65
CA SER A 176 -23.44 4.49 -4.42
C SER A 176 -22.49 4.47 -5.62
N LYS A 177 -21.70 5.53 -5.80
CA LYS A 177 -20.58 5.54 -6.75
C LYS A 177 -19.49 4.54 -6.36
N TYR A 178 -19.22 4.42 -5.06
CA TYR A 178 -18.17 3.56 -4.51
C TYR A 178 -18.72 2.21 -4.07
N VAL A 179 -17.97 1.14 -4.31
CA VAL A 179 -18.31 -0.22 -3.84
C VAL A 179 -18.34 -0.25 -2.32
N PHE A 180 -17.34 0.32 -1.67
CA PHE A 180 -17.26 0.44 -0.21
C PHE A 180 -17.50 1.89 0.22
N GLU A 181 -18.78 2.26 0.29
CA GLU A 181 -19.19 3.62 0.65
C GLU A 181 -18.86 3.94 2.10
N GLY A 182 -18.43 5.18 2.34
CA GLY A 182 -18.19 5.70 3.68
C GLY A 182 -19.48 6.20 4.35
N GLN A 183 -19.32 6.87 5.49
CA GLN A 183 -20.46 7.46 6.21
C GLN A 183 -21.17 8.59 5.42
N LYS A 184 -20.46 9.25 4.52
CA LYS A 184 -21.04 10.29 3.65
C LYS A 184 -21.36 9.66 2.30
N ARG A 185 -22.58 9.91 1.82
CA ARG A 185 -23.05 9.42 0.53
C ARG A 185 -22.11 9.80 -0.62
N ASN A 186 -21.85 8.84 -1.51
CA ASN A 186 -20.92 9.00 -2.65
C ASN A 186 -19.52 9.45 -2.25
N LYS A 187 -19.05 9.07 -1.06
CA LYS A 187 -17.67 9.25 -0.63
C LYS A 187 -17.06 7.91 -0.22
N PRO A 188 -15.78 7.69 -0.49
CA PRO A 188 -15.10 6.48 -0.07
C PRO A 188 -14.99 6.44 1.45
N MET A 189 -14.82 5.25 1.99
CA MET A 189 -14.56 5.03 3.40
C MET A 189 -13.22 5.66 3.82
N SER A 190 -13.11 6.05 5.09
CA SER A 190 -11.86 6.56 5.66
C SER A 190 -10.74 5.51 5.57
N ASN A 191 -9.53 5.94 5.25
CA ASN A 191 -8.31 5.09 5.24
C ASN A 191 -8.06 4.39 6.59
N MET A 192 -8.62 4.91 7.67
CA MET A 192 -8.48 4.31 9.01
C MET A 192 -9.56 3.26 9.31
N ALA A 193 -10.62 3.14 8.51
CA ALA A 193 -11.80 2.33 8.87
C ALA A 193 -11.44 0.85 9.11
N MET A 194 -10.71 0.22 8.20
CA MET A 194 -10.27 -1.18 8.36
C MET A 194 -9.28 -1.35 9.51
N LEU A 195 -8.36 -0.41 9.71
CA LEU A 195 -7.41 -0.47 10.84
C LEU A 195 -8.13 -0.32 12.18
N MET A 196 -9.11 0.57 12.27
CA MET A 196 -9.92 0.71 13.49
C MET A 196 -10.80 -0.51 13.74
N LEU A 197 -11.21 -1.23 12.70
CA LEU A 197 -11.88 -2.52 12.85
C LEU A 197 -10.94 -3.57 13.45
N LEU A 198 -9.72 -3.74 12.91
CA LEU A 198 -8.72 -4.67 13.48
C LEU A 198 -8.46 -4.38 14.97
N ARG A 199 -8.35 -3.10 15.35
CA ARG A 199 -8.20 -2.71 16.77
C ARG A 199 -9.39 -3.11 17.63
N ARG A 200 -10.63 -2.91 17.14
CA ARG A 200 -11.86 -3.31 17.86
C ARG A 200 -12.00 -4.83 17.98
N MET A 201 -11.45 -5.56 17.00
CA MET A 201 -11.35 -7.01 17.05
C MET A 201 -10.19 -7.51 17.93
N GLN A 202 -9.43 -6.59 18.54
CA GLN A 202 -8.24 -6.90 19.36
C GLN A 202 -7.17 -7.71 18.60
N VAL A 203 -7.12 -7.56 17.27
CA VAL A 203 -6.08 -8.19 16.45
C VAL A 203 -4.81 -7.36 16.54
N GLU A 204 -3.92 -7.78 17.44
CA GLU A 204 -2.65 -7.12 17.67
C GLU A 204 -1.56 -7.58 16.69
N GLY A 205 -0.61 -6.70 16.46
CA GLY A 205 0.54 -7.08 15.63
C GLY A 205 0.26 -7.25 14.14
N VAL A 206 -0.95 -6.89 13.65
CA VAL A 206 -1.34 -7.00 12.24
C VAL A 206 -1.73 -5.64 11.68
N THR A 207 -1.36 -5.38 10.44
CA THR A 207 -1.80 -4.20 9.69
C THR A 207 -2.61 -4.63 8.47
N VAL A 208 -3.51 -3.77 8.00
CA VAL A 208 -4.25 -4.04 6.74
C VAL A 208 -3.29 -4.30 5.57
N HIS A 209 -2.17 -3.59 5.51
CA HIS A 209 -1.14 -3.82 4.50
C HIS A 209 -0.41 -5.15 4.68
N GLY A 210 -0.35 -5.68 5.91
CA GLY A 210 0.28 -6.96 6.23
C GLY A 210 -0.35 -8.15 5.51
N PHE A 211 -1.66 -8.11 5.20
CA PHE A 211 -2.32 -9.18 4.44
C PHE A 211 -1.72 -9.42 3.05
N ARG A 212 -1.05 -8.43 2.47
CA ARG A 212 -0.29 -8.60 1.22
C ARG A 212 0.94 -9.49 1.42
N SER A 213 1.64 -9.32 2.55
CA SER A 213 2.75 -10.19 2.92
C SER A 213 2.25 -11.60 3.21
N THR A 214 1.15 -11.72 3.94
CA THR A 214 0.50 -13.01 4.23
C THR A 214 0.14 -13.77 2.94
N PHE A 215 -0.50 -13.11 1.97
CA PHE A 215 -0.78 -13.69 0.65
C PHE A 215 0.50 -14.11 -0.06
N ARG A 216 1.54 -13.26 -0.04
CA ARG A 216 2.81 -13.54 -0.70
C ARG A 216 3.52 -14.76 -0.12
N ASP A 217 3.52 -14.88 1.23
CA ASP A 217 4.11 -16.01 1.94
C ASP A 217 3.34 -17.29 1.62
N TRP A 218 2.01 -17.28 1.70
CA TRP A 218 1.17 -18.42 1.33
C TRP A 218 1.35 -18.82 -0.15
N ALA A 219 1.41 -17.86 -1.06
CA ALA A 219 1.60 -18.12 -2.48
C ALA A 219 2.94 -18.85 -2.75
N SER A 220 3.97 -18.51 -1.97
CA SER A 220 5.29 -19.15 -2.06
C SER A 220 5.32 -20.51 -1.36
N GLU A 221 4.85 -20.58 -0.11
CA GLU A 221 5.05 -21.74 0.77
C GLU A 221 4.04 -22.87 0.53
N VAL A 222 2.80 -22.50 0.16
CA VAL A 222 1.70 -23.48 0.03
C VAL A 222 1.29 -23.66 -1.42
N ALA A 223 1.10 -22.57 -2.15
CA ALA A 223 0.66 -22.65 -3.53
C ALA A 223 1.79 -23.01 -4.51
N ASN A 224 3.06 -22.88 -4.11
CA ASN A 224 4.23 -23.03 -4.96
C ASN A 224 4.08 -22.21 -6.27
N ALA A 225 3.51 -21.01 -6.14
CA ALA A 225 3.24 -20.14 -7.29
C ALA A 225 4.53 -19.57 -7.87
N PRO A 226 4.66 -19.48 -9.20
CA PRO A 226 5.77 -18.74 -9.80
C PRO A 226 5.84 -17.33 -9.21
N ARG A 227 7.08 -16.87 -8.92
CA ARG A 227 7.31 -15.58 -8.28
C ARG A 227 6.63 -14.44 -9.04
N GLU A 228 6.73 -14.45 -10.38
CA GLU A 228 6.13 -13.41 -11.22
C GLU A 228 4.61 -13.35 -11.04
N VAL A 229 3.95 -14.51 -10.99
CA VAL A 229 2.48 -14.59 -10.80
C VAL A 229 2.07 -14.01 -9.46
N ALA A 230 2.78 -14.36 -8.38
CA ALA A 230 2.50 -13.85 -7.04
C ALA A 230 2.75 -12.33 -6.94
N GLU A 231 3.89 -11.84 -7.46
CA GLU A 231 4.23 -10.41 -7.43
C GLU A 231 3.27 -9.58 -8.31
N MET A 232 2.92 -10.06 -9.52
CA MET A 232 1.97 -9.38 -10.39
C MET A 232 0.55 -9.38 -9.81
N SER A 233 0.16 -10.40 -9.04
CA SER A 233 -1.11 -10.39 -8.30
C SER A 233 -1.17 -9.25 -7.28
N LEU A 234 -0.03 -8.83 -6.76
CA LEU A 234 0.11 -7.71 -5.83
C LEU A 234 0.42 -6.37 -6.53
N ALA A 235 0.35 -6.27 -7.84
CA ALA A 235 0.76 -5.08 -8.60
C ALA A 235 2.18 -4.61 -8.22
N HIS A 236 3.10 -5.56 -8.05
CA HIS A 236 4.52 -5.28 -7.93
C HIS A 236 5.18 -5.34 -9.29
N LYS A 237 6.16 -4.47 -9.52
CA LYS A 237 6.99 -4.52 -10.72
C LYS A 237 7.93 -5.71 -10.63
N VAL A 238 7.95 -6.55 -11.66
CA VAL A 238 8.82 -7.71 -11.77
C VAL A 238 9.82 -7.49 -12.89
N GLY A 239 11.07 -7.84 -12.64
CA GLY A 239 12.15 -7.68 -13.61
C GLY A 239 12.65 -6.24 -13.76
N SER A 240 13.67 -6.07 -14.61
CA SER A 240 14.24 -4.79 -15.02
C SER A 240 13.28 -4.00 -15.94
N ASP A 241 13.56 -2.72 -16.15
CA ASP A 241 12.77 -1.90 -17.09
C ASP A 241 12.80 -2.48 -18.51
N VAL A 242 13.92 -3.07 -18.89
CA VAL A 242 14.09 -3.74 -20.20
C VAL A 242 13.21 -5.00 -20.29
N GLU A 243 13.28 -5.89 -19.30
CA GLU A 243 12.44 -7.11 -19.28
C GLU A 243 10.95 -6.77 -19.33
N ARG A 244 10.52 -5.73 -18.59
CA ARG A 244 9.13 -5.29 -18.63
C ARG A 244 8.69 -4.72 -19.97
N ALA A 245 9.59 -4.06 -20.71
CA ALA A 245 9.27 -3.57 -22.06
C ALA A 245 8.98 -4.71 -23.06
N TYR A 246 9.53 -5.91 -22.82
CA TYR A 246 9.27 -7.10 -23.62
C TYR A 246 8.13 -7.97 -23.10
N ALA A 247 7.70 -7.79 -21.85
CA ALA A 247 6.62 -8.56 -21.25
C ALA A 247 5.26 -8.10 -21.81
N ARG A 248 4.64 -8.93 -22.68
CA ARG A 248 3.35 -8.63 -23.32
C ARG A 248 2.13 -9.11 -22.54
N SER A 249 2.33 -9.93 -21.51
CA SER A 249 1.26 -10.54 -20.72
C SER A 249 1.35 -10.10 -19.26
N ASP A 250 0.20 -9.83 -18.65
CA ASP A 250 0.07 -9.64 -17.20
C ASP A 250 -0.25 -10.95 -16.44
N LEU A 251 -0.12 -12.09 -17.11
CA LEU A 251 -0.36 -13.44 -16.58
C LEU A 251 -1.77 -13.61 -15.95
N LEU A 252 -2.78 -12.96 -16.51
CA LEU A 252 -4.11 -12.86 -15.91
C LEU A 252 -4.70 -14.22 -15.55
N GLU A 253 -4.63 -15.22 -16.44
CA GLU A 253 -5.24 -16.52 -16.18
C GLU A 253 -4.47 -17.32 -15.10
N MET A 254 -3.15 -17.24 -15.06
CA MET A 254 -2.37 -17.83 -13.97
C MET A 254 -2.68 -17.17 -12.63
N ARG A 255 -2.86 -15.85 -12.64
CA ARG A 255 -3.26 -15.08 -11.47
C ARG A 255 -4.69 -15.42 -11.05
N ARG A 256 -5.61 -15.69 -11.99
CA ARG A 256 -6.96 -16.17 -11.70
C ARG A 256 -6.92 -17.46 -10.89
N VAL A 257 -6.19 -18.45 -11.37
CA VAL A 257 -6.03 -19.74 -10.69
C VAL A 257 -5.44 -19.55 -9.29
N LEU A 258 -4.41 -18.71 -9.15
CA LEU A 258 -3.81 -18.43 -7.83
C LEU A 258 -4.81 -17.76 -6.87
N MET A 259 -5.59 -16.79 -7.35
CA MET A 259 -6.59 -16.08 -6.55
C MET A 259 -7.76 -16.99 -6.15
N GLU A 260 -8.18 -17.92 -7.02
CA GLU A 260 -9.20 -18.93 -6.68
C GLU A 260 -8.69 -19.86 -5.56
N ARG A 261 -7.46 -20.36 -5.66
CA ARG A 261 -6.85 -21.19 -4.62
C ARG A 261 -6.73 -20.44 -3.28
N TRP A 262 -6.30 -19.16 -3.34
CA TRP A 262 -6.21 -18.32 -2.15
C TRP A 262 -7.58 -18.09 -1.52
N SER A 263 -8.58 -17.72 -2.30
CA SER A 263 -9.94 -17.50 -1.81
C SER A 263 -10.53 -18.76 -1.18
N GLY A 264 -10.34 -19.91 -1.81
CA GLY A 264 -10.77 -21.21 -1.25
C GLY A 264 -10.09 -21.53 0.07
N PHE A 265 -8.79 -21.25 0.19
CA PHE A 265 -8.05 -21.42 1.44
C PHE A 265 -8.57 -20.47 2.53
N VAL A 266 -8.72 -19.18 2.23
CA VAL A 266 -9.18 -18.15 3.18
C VAL A 266 -10.61 -18.40 3.64
N ALA A 267 -11.51 -18.81 2.74
CA ALA A 267 -12.89 -19.09 3.06
C ALA A 267 -13.11 -20.42 3.82
N GLY A 268 -12.06 -21.22 3.99
CA GLY A 268 -12.17 -22.55 4.58
C GLY A 268 -12.89 -23.56 3.68
N SER A 269 -13.12 -23.20 2.42
CA SER A 269 -13.64 -24.11 1.42
C SER A 269 -12.47 -24.97 0.96
N VAL A 270 -12.31 -26.15 1.55
CA VAL A 270 -11.38 -27.16 1.03
C VAL A 270 -11.98 -27.68 -0.28
N GLY A 271 -11.95 -26.85 -1.30
CA GLY A 271 -12.34 -27.20 -2.65
C GLY A 271 -11.16 -27.88 -3.32
N LYS A 272 -11.39 -29.09 -3.81
CA LYS A 272 -10.60 -29.88 -4.76
C LYS A 272 -9.25 -29.25 -5.11
N VAL A 273 -8.18 -29.79 -4.54
CA VAL A 273 -6.83 -29.62 -5.04
C VAL A 273 -6.82 -30.09 -6.51
N ILE A 274 -6.97 -29.17 -7.44
CA ILE A 274 -6.69 -29.46 -8.84
C ILE A 274 -5.18 -29.46 -8.95
N SER A 275 -4.61 -30.66 -8.93
CA SER A 275 -3.23 -30.91 -9.29
C SER A 275 -3.02 -30.37 -10.71
N ILE A 276 -2.15 -29.38 -10.86
CA ILE A 276 -1.68 -28.97 -12.19
C ILE A 276 -0.68 -30.03 -12.62
N GLU A 277 -1.18 -31.09 -13.27
CA GLU A 277 -0.31 -31.98 -14.01
C GLU A 277 0.36 -31.18 -15.13
N LYS A 278 1.70 -31.20 -15.11
CA LYS A 278 2.49 -30.71 -16.23
C LYS A 278 2.07 -31.48 -17.47
N ARG A 279 1.42 -30.80 -18.42
CA ARG A 279 1.40 -31.30 -19.78
C ARG A 279 2.79 -31.09 -20.35
N VAL A 280 3.46 -32.22 -20.56
CA VAL A 280 4.71 -32.37 -21.31
C VAL A 280 4.47 -32.02 -22.80
#